data_cf5c46b7492ce69875260299037a2570
#
_entry.id   cf5c46b7492ce69875260299037a2570
#
_cell.length_a   1.000
_cell.length_b   1.000
_cell.length_c   1.000
_cell.angle_alpha   90.00
_cell.angle_beta   90.00
_cell.angle_gamma   90.00
#
_symmetry.space_group_name_H-M   'P 1'
#
loop_
_entity.id
_entity.type
_entity.pdbx_description
1 polymer ?
#
loop_
_entity_poly.entity_id
_entity_poly.type
_entity_poly.pdbx_seq_one_letter_code
_entity_poly.pdbx_strand_id
1 'polypeptide(L)'
;MNTLKAEKRSMDVKAKKLRREGYVTGNLFGREIEGSLPIQMTKKAVDQLLKTDNKGSQVMLEVDGKTYDALIKEVDYNAMANRVDEIDFQALVSTEKVHSVAEIVLLNHEKVEAGVLQEDLEEISYKALPADLVDKVQVDVSEMKIGDVIKVKDLEIAKNPNIDLKTDPEAVVVSCTAVHNSVPEPETAEEAE
;
A
#
# COMPACT_ATOMS: atom_id res chain seq x y z
N MET A 1 -6.71 -4.80 -14.96
CA MET A 1 -6.96 -5.76 -13.86
C MET A 1 -6.15 -7.01 -14.15
N ASN A 2 -5.23 -7.36 -13.27
CA ASN A 2 -4.34 -8.51 -13.44
C ASN A 2 -5.00 -9.79 -12.93
N THR A 3 -4.61 -10.94 -13.50
CA THR A 3 -5.12 -12.24 -13.06
C THR A 3 -4.02 -13.02 -12.35
N LEU A 4 -4.29 -13.46 -11.13
CA LEU A 4 -3.40 -14.31 -10.34
C LEU A 4 -3.98 -15.72 -10.23
N LYS A 5 -3.18 -16.72 -10.56
CA LYS A 5 -3.53 -18.12 -10.36
C LYS A 5 -3.09 -18.61 -8.99
N ALA A 6 -4.02 -19.21 -8.28
CA ALA A 6 -3.82 -19.78 -6.97
C ALA A 6 -4.41 -21.19 -6.90
N GLU A 7 -3.94 -21.98 -5.98
CA GLU A 7 -4.42 -23.32 -5.67
C GLU A 7 -4.88 -23.37 -4.23
N LYS A 8 -5.87 -24.20 -3.93
CA LYS A 8 -6.27 -24.43 -2.54
C LYS A 8 -5.13 -25.12 -1.78
N ARG A 9 -4.74 -24.51 -0.67
CA ARG A 9 -3.66 -25.05 0.18
C ARG A 9 -4.16 -26.19 1.04
N SER A 10 -3.41 -27.30 1.10
CA SER A 10 -3.61 -28.31 2.13
C SER A 10 -3.05 -27.83 3.47
N MET A 11 -3.86 -27.91 4.53
CA MET A 11 -3.45 -27.55 5.89
C MET A 11 -2.48 -28.56 6.52
N ASP A 12 -2.32 -29.74 5.93
CA ASP A 12 -1.35 -30.75 6.38
C ASP A 12 0.10 -30.31 6.12
N VAL A 13 0.29 -29.40 5.15
CA VAL A 13 1.59 -28.89 4.78
C VAL A 13 1.86 -27.56 5.48
N LYS A 14 2.93 -27.51 6.29
CA LYS A 14 3.33 -26.29 7.00
C LYS A 14 3.74 -25.18 5.99
N ALA A 15 3.32 -23.94 6.24
CA ALA A 15 3.68 -22.77 5.42
C ALA A 15 5.19 -22.62 5.20
N LYS A 16 6.01 -22.89 6.23
CA LYS A 16 7.48 -22.84 6.12
C LYS A 16 8.04 -23.81 5.07
N LYS A 17 7.39 -24.98 4.86
CA LYS A 17 7.80 -25.93 3.83
C LYS A 17 7.45 -25.39 2.45
N LEU A 18 6.22 -24.92 2.25
CA LEU A 18 5.77 -24.32 0.99
C LEU A 18 6.63 -23.12 0.56
N ARG A 19 6.98 -22.25 1.51
CA ARG A 19 7.86 -21.09 1.24
C ARG A 19 9.26 -21.51 0.79
N ARG A 20 9.79 -22.66 1.27
CA ARG A 20 11.07 -23.23 0.80
C ARG A 20 10.96 -23.82 -0.60
N GLU A 21 9.80 -24.33 -0.97
CA GLU A 21 9.49 -24.89 -2.28
C GLU A 21 9.14 -23.80 -3.32
N GLY A 22 9.16 -22.51 -2.92
CA GLY A 22 8.91 -21.39 -3.81
C GLY A 22 7.45 -20.99 -3.95
N TYR A 23 6.63 -21.35 -2.94
CA TYR A 23 5.24 -20.88 -2.85
C TYR A 23 5.09 -19.76 -1.82
N VAL A 24 4.13 -18.88 -2.07
CA VAL A 24 3.62 -17.90 -1.12
C VAL A 24 2.28 -18.41 -0.62
N THR A 25 2.04 -18.30 0.67
CA THR A 25 0.76 -18.67 1.28
C THR A 25 -0.15 -17.46 1.41
N GLY A 26 -1.45 -17.67 1.53
CA GLY A 26 -2.40 -16.62 1.75
C GLY A 26 -3.80 -17.16 2.04
N ASN A 27 -4.72 -16.26 2.27
CA ASN A 27 -6.11 -16.58 2.51
C ASN A 27 -7.00 -15.74 1.60
N LEU A 28 -8.04 -16.35 1.08
CA LEU A 28 -9.14 -15.66 0.44
C LEU A 28 -10.35 -15.70 1.38
N PHE A 29 -10.84 -14.54 1.79
CA PHE A 29 -12.01 -14.40 2.63
C PHE A 29 -13.00 -13.39 2.05
N GLY A 30 -14.22 -13.41 2.49
CA GLY A 30 -15.27 -12.51 2.02
C GLY A 30 -16.64 -13.03 2.35
N ARG A 31 -17.65 -12.20 2.09
CA ARG A 31 -19.03 -12.50 2.47
C ARG A 31 -19.64 -13.72 1.76
N GLU A 32 -19.20 -13.96 0.51
CA GLU A 32 -19.66 -15.12 -0.29
C GLU A 32 -18.85 -16.40 0.00
N ILE A 33 -17.85 -16.31 0.87
CA ILE A 33 -16.98 -17.43 1.23
C ILE A 33 -17.28 -17.81 2.67
N GLU A 34 -17.69 -19.06 2.90
CA GLU A 34 -17.88 -19.59 4.25
C GLU A 34 -16.53 -19.71 4.98
N GLY A 35 -16.25 -18.74 5.86
CA GLY A 35 -15.00 -18.66 6.60
C GLY A 35 -13.85 -18.07 5.78
N SER A 36 -12.73 -18.76 5.72
CA SER A 36 -11.58 -18.39 4.88
C SER A 36 -11.10 -19.59 4.07
N LEU A 37 -10.74 -19.34 2.83
CA LEU A 37 -10.17 -20.33 1.93
C LEU A 37 -8.64 -20.19 1.92
N PRO A 38 -7.88 -21.11 2.53
CA PRO A 38 -6.42 -21.07 2.46
C PRO A 38 -5.96 -21.38 1.04
N ILE A 39 -5.07 -20.55 0.53
CA ILE A 39 -4.55 -20.63 -0.83
C ILE A 39 -3.01 -20.64 -0.84
N GLN A 40 -2.46 -21.11 -1.93
CA GLN A 40 -1.04 -21.05 -2.23
C GLN A 40 -0.82 -20.60 -3.67
N MET A 41 0.22 -19.85 -3.88
CA MET A 41 0.57 -19.25 -5.17
C MET A 41 2.06 -19.40 -5.41
N THR A 42 2.48 -19.48 -6.66
CA THR A 42 3.91 -19.50 -6.96
C THR A 42 4.53 -18.13 -6.66
N LYS A 43 5.71 -18.13 -6.04
CA LYS A 43 6.45 -16.88 -5.75
C LYS A 43 6.60 -16.01 -7.01
N LYS A 44 6.91 -16.62 -8.15
CA LYS A 44 7.09 -15.90 -9.42
C LYS A 44 5.83 -15.13 -9.84
N ALA A 45 4.64 -15.71 -9.67
CA ALA A 45 3.39 -15.05 -10.02
C ALA A 45 3.08 -13.90 -9.07
N VAL A 46 3.34 -14.08 -7.77
CA VAL A 46 3.19 -13.02 -6.76
C VAL A 46 4.18 -11.88 -6.99
N ASP A 47 5.45 -12.18 -7.22
CA ASP A 47 6.48 -11.17 -7.51
C ASP A 47 6.15 -10.38 -8.79
N GLN A 48 5.53 -11.02 -9.78
CA GLN A 48 5.08 -10.36 -11.01
C GLN A 48 3.88 -9.47 -10.76
N LEU A 49 2.91 -9.92 -9.96
CA LEU A 49 1.74 -9.15 -9.57
C LEU A 49 2.15 -7.88 -8.82
N LEU A 50 2.98 -8.01 -7.80
CA LEU A 50 3.40 -6.91 -6.93
C LEU A 50 4.34 -5.88 -7.59
N LYS A 51 4.70 -6.07 -8.87
CA LYS A 51 5.37 -5.02 -9.65
C LYS A 51 4.42 -3.93 -10.12
N THR A 52 3.16 -4.25 -10.28
CA THR A 52 2.13 -3.36 -10.84
C THR A 52 1.04 -3.04 -9.82
N ASP A 53 0.74 -4.01 -8.97
CA ASP A 53 -0.36 -3.94 -8.00
C ASP A 53 0.21 -3.99 -6.58
N ASN A 54 -0.39 -3.22 -5.68
CA ASN A 54 -0.01 -3.14 -4.28
C ASN A 54 -1.20 -3.47 -3.38
N LYS A 55 -1.04 -3.34 -2.09
CA LYS A 55 -2.12 -3.37 -1.12
C LYS A 55 -3.20 -2.36 -1.53
N GLY A 56 -4.46 -2.78 -1.51
CA GLY A 56 -5.58 -1.96 -1.98
C GLY A 56 -5.93 -2.13 -3.46
N SER A 57 -5.09 -2.80 -4.26
CA SER A 57 -5.38 -3.05 -5.68
C SER A 57 -6.38 -4.20 -5.86
N GLN A 58 -7.22 -4.06 -6.89
CA GLN A 58 -8.21 -5.05 -7.30
C GLN A 58 -7.61 -6.02 -8.32
N VAL A 59 -7.77 -7.30 -8.09
CA VAL A 59 -7.21 -8.37 -8.92
C VAL A 59 -8.22 -9.49 -9.16
N MET A 60 -8.09 -10.16 -10.30
CA MET A 60 -8.84 -11.38 -10.58
C MET A 60 -8.07 -12.58 -10.04
N LEU A 61 -8.61 -13.27 -9.03
CA LEU A 61 -8.00 -14.45 -8.43
C LEU A 61 -8.67 -15.71 -8.96
N GLU A 62 -7.90 -16.56 -9.66
CA GLU A 62 -8.36 -17.86 -10.14
C GLU A 62 -7.91 -18.93 -9.14
N VAL A 63 -8.87 -19.57 -8.46
CA VAL A 63 -8.63 -20.65 -7.50
C VAL A 63 -9.34 -21.92 -7.96
N ASP A 64 -8.58 -22.95 -8.28
CA ASP A 64 -9.11 -24.26 -8.74
C ASP A 64 -10.18 -24.13 -9.85
N GLY A 65 -9.97 -23.22 -10.80
CA GLY A 65 -10.86 -22.99 -11.93
C GLY A 65 -12.09 -22.12 -11.65
N LYS A 66 -12.19 -21.56 -10.43
CA LYS A 66 -13.16 -20.50 -10.10
C LYS A 66 -12.46 -19.17 -10.06
N THR A 67 -13.07 -18.15 -10.65
CA THR A 67 -12.54 -16.80 -10.66
C THR A 67 -13.27 -15.95 -9.63
N TYR A 68 -12.51 -15.24 -8.81
CA TYR A 68 -13.02 -14.30 -7.82
C TYR A 68 -12.48 -12.92 -8.12
N ASP A 69 -13.34 -11.93 -8.03
CA ASP A 69 -12.92 -10.53 -7.95
C ASP A 69 -12.47 -10.26 -6.51
N ALA A 70 -11.22 -9.86 -6.34
CA ALA A 70 -10.61 -9.78 -5.02
C ALA A 70 -9.75 -8.52 -4.86
N LEU A 71 -9.74 -8.01 -3.64
CA LEU A 71 -8.87 -6.92 -3.20
C LEU A 71 -7.64 -7.51 -2.50
N ILE A 72 -6.45 -7.03 -2.83
CA ILE A 72 -5.25 -7.30 -2.05
C ILE A 72 -5.37 -6.57 -0.72
N LYS A 73 -5.59 -7.33 0.36
CA LYS A 73 -5.87 -6.76 1.68
C LYS A 73 -4.60 -6.53 2.48
N GLU A 74 -3.71 -7.50 2.46
CA GLU A 74 -2.48 -7.46 3.21
C GLU A 74 -1.37 -8.21 2.46
N VAL A 75 -0.16 -7.68 2.56
CA VAL A 75 1.06 -8.27 2.00
C VAL A 75 2.11 -8.31 3.11
N ASP A 76 2.49 -9.51 3.53
CA ASP A 76 3.56 -9.70 4.52
C ASP A 76 4.89 -9.90 3.79
N TYR A 77 5.72 -8.87 3.83
CA TYR A 77 7.04 -8.87 3.21
C TYR A 77 8.14 -9.10 4.24
N ASN A 78 8.87 -10.20 4.06
CA ASN A 78 10.01 -10.53 4.88
C ASN A 78 11.29 -9.86 4.33
N ALA A 79 11.67 -8.72 4.91
CA ALA A 79 12.82 -7.95 4.47
C ALA A 79 14.15 -8.72 4.61
N MET A 80 14.31 -9.55 5.65
CA MET A 80 15.52 -10.34 5.86
C MET A 80 15.71 -11.44 4.80
N ALA A 81 14.61 -12.04 4.35
CA ALA A 81 14.62 -13.09 3.34
C ALA A 81 14.41 -12.54 1.91
N ASN A 82 14.15 -11.24 1.78
CA ASN A 82 13.83 -10.54 0.54
C ASN A 82 12.76 -11.27 -0.28
N ARG A 83 11.63 -11.51 0.36
CA ARG A 83 10.49 -12.22 -0.25
C ARG A 83 9.18 -11.90 0.44
N VAL A 84 8.10 -12.09 -0.27
CA VAL A 84 6.75 -12.11 0.29
C VAL A 84 6.52 -13.46 0.96
N ASP A 85 6.12 -13.46 2.21
CA ASP A 85 5.79 -14.66 2.99
C ASP A 85 4.29 -14.97 2.92
N GLU A 86 3.42 -13.95 2.93
CA GLU A 86 1.97 -14.12 2.89
C GLU A 86 1.30 -12.97 2.11
N ILE A 87 0.17 -13.28 1.49
CA ILE A 87 -0.67 -12.30 0.81
C ILE A 87 -2.14 -12.68 0.98
N ASP A 88 -2.91 -11.79 1.58
CA ASP A 88 -4.31 -12.03 1.88
C ASP A 88 -5.24 -11.24 0.94
N PHE A 89 -6.32 -11.91 0.53
CA PHE A 89 -7.29 -11.37 -0.42
C PHE A 89 -8.67 -11.32 0.20
N GLN A 90 -9.38 -10.23 -0.06
CA GLN A 90 -10.80 -10.08 0.27
C GLN A 90 -11.62 -10.17 -1.01
N ALA A 91 -12.48 -11.19 -1.12
CA ALA A 91 -13.44 -11.29 -2.22
C ALA A 91 -14.42 -10.11 -2.19
N LEU A 92 -14.65 -9.51 -3.34
CA LEU A 92 -15.46 -8.32 -3.52
C LEU A 92 -16.89 -8.71 -3.91
N VAL A 93 -17.85 -7.99 -3.34
CA VAL A 93 -19.26 -8.03 -3.73
C VAL A 93 -19.65 -6.66 -4.26
N SER A 94 -20.19 -6.57 -5.46
CA SER A 94 -20.44 -5.30 -6.17
C SER A 94 -21.29 -4.29 -5.38
N THR A 95 -22.14 -4.79 -4.48
CA THR A 95 -23.10 -3.98 -3.71
C THR A 95 -22.61 -3.57 -2.33
N GLU A 96 -21.42 -4.02 -1.93
CA GLU A 96 -20.91 -3.78 -0.58
C GLU A 96 -19.69 -2.85 -0.60
N LYS A 97 -19.72 -1.83 0.26
CA LYS A 97 -18.55 -0.98 0.47
C LYS A 97 -17.48 -1.74 1.23
N VAL A 98 -16.28 -1.76 0.70
CA VAL A 98 -15.11 -2.39 1.32
C VAL A 98 -14.12 -1.34 1.83
N HIS A 99 -13.38 -1.70 2.87
CA HIS A 99 -12.26 -0.90 3.34
C HIS A 99 -11.04 -1.20 2.49
N SER A 100 -10.50 -0.17 1.89
CA SER A 100 -9.27 -0.23 1.11
C SER A 100 -8.28 0.85 1.54
N VAL A 101 -7.09 0.78 0.98
CA VAL A 101 -6.05 1.81 1.10
C VAL A 101 -5.62 2.21 -0.31
N ALA A 102 -5.29 3.48 -0.48
CA ALA A 102 -4.67 4.01 -1.69
C ALA A 102 -3.24 4.44 -1.36
N GLU A 103 -2.30 3.98 -2.16
CA GLU A 103 -0.89 4.39 -2.07
C GLU A 103 -0.73 5.82 -2.59
N ILE A 104 0.01 6.64 -1.88
CA ILE A 104 0.37 7.99 -2.32
C ILE A 104 1.62 7.90 -3.18
N VAL A 105 1.58 8.49 -4.36
CA VAL A 105 2.71 8.54 -5.29
C VAL A 105 3.05 10.00 -5.59
N LEU A 106 4.21 10.45 -5.11
CA LEU A 106 4.70 11.80 -5.37
C LEU A 106 5.27 11.89 -6.78
N LEU A 107 4.73 12.79 -7.59
CA LEU A 107 5.20 13.07 -8.94
C LEU A 107 6.12 14.29 -8.95
N ASN A 108 7.12 14.27 -9.86
CA ASN A 108 8.01 15.40 -10.10
C ASN A 108 8.83 15.88 -8.88
N HIS A 109 9.10 15.01 -7.92
CA HIS A 109 9.88 15.33 -6.73
C HIS A 109 11.30 15.84 -7.06
N GLU A 110 11.83 15.47 -8.22
CA GLU A 110 13.15 15.93 -8.72
C GLU A 110 13.16 17.41 -9.13
N LYS A 111 11.98 18.03 -9.32
CA LYS A 111 11.87 19.45 -9.73
C LYS A 111 11.84 20.40 -8.54
N VAL A 112 11.78 19.91 -7.33
CA VAL A 112 11.81 20.75 -6.13
C VAL A 112 13.24 21.21 -5.89
N GLU A 113 13.55 22.44 -6.31
CA GLU A 113 14.92 22.99 -6.28
C GLU A 113 15.38 23.40 -4.87
N ALA A 114 14.46 23.68 -3.95
CA ALA A 114 14.75 24.17 -2.61
C ALA A 114 14.01 23.36 -1.55
N GLY A 115 14.74 22.90 -0.54
CA GLY A 115 14.15 22.17 0.59
C GLY A 115 14.28 20.65 0.50
N VAL A 116 13.76 20.00 1.53
CA VAL A 116 13.63 18.54 1.63
C VAL A 116 12.13 18.22 1.70
N LEU A 117 11.67 17.36 0.80
CA LEU A 117 10.34 16.80 0.88
C LEU A 117 10.31 15.73 1.97
N GLN A 118 9.40 15.90 2.90
CA GLN A 118 9.11 14.91 3.92
C GLN A 118 7.72 14.35 3.65
N GLU A 119 7.67 13.07 3.37
CA GLU A 119 6.43 12.31 3.21
C GLU A 119 6.02 11.80 4.59
N ASP A 120 4.91 12.35 5.11
CA ASP A 120 4.42 12.01 6.44
C ASP A 120 3.35 10.90 6.39
N LEU A 121 2.74 10.70 5.20
CA LEU A 121 1.70 9.71 4.98
C LEU A 121 1.91 9.01 3.63
N GLU A 122 2.12 7.69 3.66
CA GLU A 122 2.34 6.84 2.48
C GLU A 122 1.03 6.22 1.94
N GLU A 123 0.03 6.03 2.81
CA GLU A 123 -1.22 5.35 2.49
C GLU A 123 -2.43 6.14 3.02
N ILE A 124 -3.52 6.19 2.26
CA ILE A 124 -4.81 6.75 2.68
C ILE A 124 -5.82 5.62 2.83
N SER A 125 -6.36 5.47 4.04
CA SER A 125 -7.43 4.52 4.32
C SER A 125 -8.79 5.11 3.99
N TYR A 126 -9.60 4.37 3.25
CA TYR A 126 -10.93 4.79 2.83
C TYR A 126 -11.89 3.60 2.72
N LYS A 127 -13.17 3.89 2.48
CA LYS A 127 -14.21 2.90 2.23
C LYS A 127 -14.99 3.30 0.98
N ALA A 128 -15.08 2.38 0.01
CA ALA A 128 -15.77 2.61 -1.26
C ALA A 128 -16.42 1.32 -1.77
N LEU A 129 -17.27 1.46 -2.80
CA LEU A 129 -17.74 0.31 -3.57
C LEU A 129 -16.61 -0.21 -4.47
N PRO A 130 -16.64 -1.50 -4.87
CA PRO A 130 -15.64 -2.06 -5.77
C PRO A 130 -15.43 -1.29 -7.07
N ALA A 131 -16.47 -0.65 -7.60
CA ALA A 131 -16.40 0.18 -8.80
C ALA A 131 -15.65 1.51 -8.61
N ASP A 132 -15.56 2.00 -7.37
CA ASP A 132 -14.96 3.28 -7.01
C ASP A 132 -13.60 3.11 -6.28
N LEU A 133 -13.03 1.90 -6.34
CA LEU A 133 -11.71 1.64 -5.74
C LEU A 133 -10.60 2.40 -6.48
N VAL A 134 -9.70 2.99 -5.71
CA VAL A 134 -8.55 3.76 -6.19
C VAL A 134 -7.28 3.12 -5.61
N ASP A 135 -6.41 2.63 -6.48
CA ASP A 135 -5.17 1.97 -6.07
C ASP A 135 -4.09 2.99 -5.67
N LYS A 136 -3.98 4.09 -6.44
CA LYS A 136 -2.91 5.09 -6.29
C LYS A 136 -3.47 6.50 -6.38
N VAL A 137 -3.00 7.36 -5.50
CA VAL A 137 -3.27 8.80 -5.52
C VAL A 137 -2.00 9.51 -5.91
N GLN A 138 -2.01 10.13 -7.10
CA GLN A 138 -0.87 10.88 -7.59
C GLN A 138 -0.91 12.30 -7.05
N VAL A 139 0.20 12.75 -6.47
CA VAL A 139 0.36 14.10 -5.92
C VAL A 139 1.53 14.78 -6.61
N ASP A 140 1.25 15.83 -7.37
CA ASP A 140 2.30 16.62 -8.02
C ASP A 140 2.90 17.61 -7.01
N VAL A 141 4.19 17.46 -6.77
CA VAL A 141 4.95 18.31 -5.84
C VAL A 141 5.90 19.29 -6.53
N SER A 142 5.81 19.41 -7.87
CA SER A 142 6.72 20.24 -8.67
C SER A 142 6.75 21.72 -8.31
N GLU A 143 5.65 22.26 -7.80
CA GLU A 143 5.50 23.67 -7.45
C GLU A 143 5.69 23.96 -5.95
N MET A 144 5.97 22.92 -5.14
CA MET A 144 6.13 23.08 -3.70
C MET A 144 7.35 23.91 -3.34
N LYS A 145 7.17 24.80 -2.38
CA LYS A 145 8.20 25.67 -1.79
C LYS A 145 8.43 25.33 -0.32
N ILE A 146 9.54 25.79 0.21
CA ILE A 146 9.84 25.66 1.64
C ILE A 146 8.72 26.26 2.48
N GLY A 147 8.13 25.46 3.34
CA GLY A 147 6.99 25.82 4.21
C GLY A 147 5.64 25.35 3.69
N ASP A 148 5.56 24.86 2.44
CA ASP A 148 4.31 24.34 1.90
C ASP A 148 3.98 22.97 2.46
N VAL A 149 2.68 22.72 2.63
CA VAL A 149 2.14 21.47 3.19
C VAL A 149 0.91 21.06 2.38
N ILE A 150 0.88 19.82 1.92
CA ILE A 150 -0.29 19.21 1.28
C ILE A 150 -0.98 18.30 2.29
N LYS A 151 -2.29 18.45 2.44
CA LYS A 151 -3.13 17.67 3.36
C LYS A 151 -4.04 16.72 2.58
N VAL A 152 -4.55 15.70 3.27
CA VAL A 152 -5.47 14.70 2.69
C VAL A 152 -6.69 15.35 2.03
N LYS A 153 -7.25 16.40 2.62
CA LYS A 153 -8.41 17.14 2.08
C LYS A 153 -8.17 17.82 0.72
N ASP A 154 -6.91 18.11 0.39
CA ASP A 154 -6.53 18.80 -0.85
C ASP A 154 -6.48 17.83 -2.04
N LEU A 155 -6.41 16.51 -1.76
CA LEU A 155 -6.29 15.46 -2.74
C LEU A 155 -7.62 15.21 -3.51
N GLU A 156 -7.50 14.65 -4.71
CA GLU A 156 -8.66 14.33 -5.54
C GLU A 156 -9.56 13.26 -4.90
N ILE A 157 -8.98 12.31 -4.18
CA ILE A 157 -9.73 11.26 -3.48
C ILE A 157 -10.69 11.84 -2.43
N ALA A 158 -10.32 12.94 -1.79
CA ALA A 158 -11.16 13.62 -0.79
C ALA A 158 -12.37 14.34 -1.39
N LYS A 159 -12.33 14.64 -2.67
CA LYS A 159 -13.41 15.35 -3.40
C LYS A 159 -14.45 14.38 -3.98
N ASN A 160 -14.18 13.09 -3.99
CA ASN A 160 -15.09 12.09 -4.54
C ASN A 160 -16.19 11.73 -3.51
N PRO A 161 -17.47 12.02 -3.81
CA PRO A 161 -18.58 11.78 -2.88
C PRO A 161 -18.86 10.28 -2.63
N ASN A 162 -18.38 9.38 -3.50
CA ASN A 162 -18.58 7.94 -3.37
C ASN A 162 -17.58 7.29 -2.40
N ILE A 163 -16.51 8.02 -2.05
CA ILE A 163 -15.43 7.56 -1.19
C ILE A 163 -15.63 8.12 0.22
N ASP A 164 -15.65 7.23 1.20
CA ASP A 164 -15.75 7.57 2.61
C ASP A 164 -14.35 7.47 3.24
N LEU A 165 -13.69 8.61 3.40
CA LEU A 165 -12.35 8.70 3.99
C LEU A 165 -12.37 8.23 5.44
N LYS A 166 -11.37 7.45 5.83
CA LYS A 166 -11.12 7.01 7.22
C LYS A 166 -9.89 7.70 7.81
N THR A 167 -8.95 8.09 6.98
CA THR A 167 -7.82 8.93 7.39
C THR A 167 -8.31 10.34 7.68
N ASP A 168 -7.73 11.00 8.67
CA ASP A 168 -8.07 12.37 9.04
C ASP A 168 -7.84 13.31 7.85
N PRO A 169 -8.84 14.09 7.42
CA PRO A 169 -8.70 15.06 6.34
C PRO A 169 -7.65 16.15 6.58
N GLU A 170 -7.34 16.45 7.86
CA GLU A 170 -6.33 17.45 8.24
C GLU A 170 -4.92 16.83 8.36
N ALA A 171 -4.78 15.50 8.21
CA ALA A 171 -3.47 14.85 8.22
C ALA A 171 -2.60 15.38 7.08
N VAL A 172 -1.30 15.58 7.39
CA VAL A 172 -0.29 16.02 6.43
C VAL A 172 0.13 14.82 5.58
N VAL A 173 0.12 14.99 4.28
CA VAL A 173 0.58 14.00 3.30
C VAL A 173 2.06 14.22 3.00
N VAL A 174 2.41 15.44 2.61
CA VAL A 174 3.77 15.83 2.30
C VAL A 174 4.02 17.26 2.75
N SER A 175 5.20 17.50 3.30
CA SER A 175 5.68 18.82 3.67
C SER A 175 7.05 19.10 3.05
N CYS A 176 7.30 20.38 2.73
CA CYS A 176 8.60 20.82 2.24
C CYS A 176 9.29 21.66 3.31
N THR A 177 10.40 21.14 3.86
CA THR A 177 11.14 21.79 4.94
C THR A 177 12.50 22.33 4.46
N ALA A 178 13.01 23.36 5.13
CA ALA A 178 14.35 23.86 4.86
C ALA A 178 15.41 22.86 5.33
N VAL A 179 16.50 22.75 4.59
CA VAL A 179 17.66 21.97 5.02
C VAL A 179 18.33 22.69 6.20
N HIS A 180 18.19 22.17 7.41
CA HIS A 180 18.96 22.60 8.56
C HIS A 180 20.30 21.86 8.61
N ASN A 181 21.33 22.45 8.00
CA ASN A 181 22.71 22.07 8.28
C ASN A 181 23.16 22.74 9.59
N SER A 182 22.75 22.21 10.73
CA SER A 182 23.37 22.58 12.00
C SER A 182 24.77 21.93 12.05
N VAL A 183 25.76 22.65 11.57
CA VAL A 183 27.15 22.37 11.98
C VAL A 183 27.21 22.73 13.48
N PRO A 184 27.53 21.80 14.39
CA PRO A 184 27.74 22.17 15.78
C PRO A 184 28.92 23.17 15.81
N GLU A 185 28.64 24.41 16.23
CA GLU A 185 29.70 25.35 16.53
C GLU A 185 30.59 24.73 17.62
N PRO A 186 31.93 24.69 17.42
CA PRO A 186 32.83 24.25 18.46
C PRO A 186 32.70 25.24 19.65
N GLU A 187 32.30 24.73 20.80
CA GLU A 187 32.35 25.47 22.06
C GLU A 187 33.78 25.99 22.25
N THR A 188 33.98 27.28 22.08
CA THR A 188 35.20 27.97 22.49
C THR A 188 35.24 27.89 23.99
N ALA A 189 36.15 27.05 24.51
CA ALA A 189 36.51 27.06 25.91
C ALA A 189 37.11 28.43 26.20
N GLU A 190 36.38 29.26 26.94
CA GLU A 190 36.96 30.41 27.64
C GLU A 190 37.88 29.88 28.75
N GLU A 191 39.18 30.10 28.55
CA GLU A 191 40.17 30.00 29.62
C GLU A 191 39.86 31.06 30.67
N ALA A 192 39.56 30.61 31.88
CA ALA A 192 39.52 31.47 33.06
C ALA A 192 40.92 31.53 33.66
N GLU A 193 41.47 32.73 33.69
CA GLU A 193 42.57 33.14 34.58
C GLU A 193 42.12 33.22 36.06
#